data_d2a2e21a5f2c3e48eb3aa9d3da9f6374
#
_entry.id   d2a2e21a5f2c3e48eb3aa9d3da9f6374
#
_cell.length_a   1.000
_cell.length_b   1.000
_cell.length_c   1.000
_cell.angle_alpha   90.00
_cell.angle_beta   90.00
_cell.angle_gamma   90.00
#
_symmetry.space_group_name_H-M   'P 1'
#
loop_
_entity.id
_entity.type
_entity.pdbx_description
1 polymer ?
#
loop_
_entity_poly.entity_id
_entity_poly.type
_entity_poly.pdbx_seq_one_letter_code
_entity_poly.pdbx_strand_id
1 'polypeptide(L)'
;GQNYVPEHKKTDETMDWLKKNARDMSFNGIKDDILSKTQILPHEFMFSGERYSVKWENGLKFMKEDEESSVFVSEDEFFKIWDHIRSKGIFSISPGKKAFTLTAALIESLGYISKVRISKERSDEMTEGYQVNEGAGRIYSMKGSL
;
A
#
# COMPACT_ATOMS: atom_id res chain seq x y z
N GLY A 1 -16.66 -9.04 29.61
CA GLY A 1 -17.45 -10.02 29.60
C GLY A 1 -16.91 -11.36 29.14
N GLN A 2 -17.68 -12.35 29.39
CA GLN A 2 -17.34 -13.72 29.04
C GLN A 2 -17.25 -13.92 27.53
N ASN A 3 -18.00 -13.13 26.81
CA ASN A 3 -18.04 -13.23 25.36
C ASN A 3 -17.09 -12.23 24.71
N TYR A 4 -16.19 -11.66 25.49
CA TYR A 4 -15.25 -10.72 24.97
C TYR A 4 -14.26 -11.40 24.03
N VAL A 5 -14.18 -10.90 22.82
CA VAL A 5 -13.16 -11.32 21.85
C VAL A 5 -12.12 -10.22 21.84
N PRO A 6 -10.84 -10.55 22.04
CA PRO A 6 -9.81 -9.53 22.03
C PRO A 6 -9.89 -8.70 20.75
N GLU A 7 -9.96 -7.39 20.91
CA GLU A 7 -10.11 -6.49 19.78
C GLU A 7 -8.97 -6.63 18.78
N HIS A 8 -7.76 -6.85 19.26
CA HIS A 8 -6.62 -6.97 18.35
C HIS A 8 -6.76 -8.16 17.41
N LYS A 9 -7.29 -9.29 17.89
CA LYS A 9 -7.51 -10.47 17.04
C LYS A 9 -8.58 -10.18 15.99
N LYS A 10 -9.67 -9.57 16.40
CA LYS A 10 -10.75 -9.20 15.50
C LYS A 10 -10.27 -8.15 14.50
N THR A 11 -9.44 -7.21 14.95
CA THR A 11 -8.86 -6.19 14.10
C THR A 11 -7.93 -6.81 13.07
N ASP A 12 -7.10 -7.79 13.47
CA ASP A 12 -6.18 -8.47 12.56
C ASP A 12 -6.93 -9.21 11.46
N GLU A 13 -7.99 -9.92 11.82
CA GLU A 13 -8.82 -10.63 10.83
C GLU A 13 -9.47 -9.64 9.87
N THR A 14 -9.96 -8.52 10.38
CA THR A 14 -10.55 -7.46 9.57
C THR A 14 -9.52 -6.85 8.64
N MET A 15 -8.31 -6.58 9.15
CA MET A 15 -7.24 -6.02 8.34
C MET A 15 -6.80 -6.98 7.24
N ASP A 16 -6.70 -8.29 7.54
CA ASP A 16 -6.38 -9.27 6.53
C ASP A 16 -7.40 -9.28 5.40
N TRP A 17 -8.68 -9.20 5.76
CA TRP A 17 -9.74 -9.13 4.77
C TRP A 17 -9.65 -7.85 3.95
N LEU A 18 -9.43 -6.72 4.61
CA LEU A 18 -9.31 -5.43 3.93
C LEU A 18 -8.13 -5.40 2.97
N LYS A 19 -6.99 -6.00 3.35
CA LYS A 19 -5.83 -6.06 2.47
C LYS A 19 -6.10 -6.89 1.22
N LYS A 20 -6.86 -7.96 1.35
CA LYS A 20 -7.26 -8.76 0.19
C LYS A 20 -8.23 -8.01 -0.73
N ASN A 21 -8.95 -7.04 -0.19
CA ASN A 21 -9.90 -6.22 -0.92
C ASN A 21 -9.46 -4.77 -0.95
N ALA A 22 -8.18 -4.53 -1.13
CA ALA A 22 -7.58 -3.21 -0.98
C ALA A 22 -8.19 -2.17 -1.91
N ARG A 23 -8.67 -2.59 -3.08
CA ARG A 23 -9.28 -1.67 -4.03
C ARG A 23 -10.52 -0.99 -3.46
N ASP A 24 -11.21 -1.65 -2.54
CA ASP A 24 -12.39 -1.11 -1.90
C ASP A 24 -12.08 -0.40 -0.58
N MET A 25 -10.81 -0.35 -0.20
CA MET A 25 -10.40 0.24 1.07
C MET A 25 -10.33 1.75 1.00
N SER A 26 -10.98 2.42 1.95
CA SER A 26 -10.95 3.87 2.03
C SER A 26 -9.56 4.38 2.44
N PHE A 27 -9.31 5.66 2.16
CA PHE A 27 -8.09 6.30 2.61
C PHE A 27 -7.95 6.23 4.13
N ASN A 28 -9.03 6.46 4.86
CA ASN A 28 -8.97 6.40 6.32
C ASN A 28 -8.55 5.02 6.81
N GLY A 29 -8.98 3.97 6.11
CA GLY A 29 -8.58 2.62 6.47
C GLY A 29 -7.08 2.38 6.34
N ILE A 30 -6.49 2.77 5.22
CA ILE A 30 -5.06 2.57 5.03
C ILE A 30 -4.25 3.52 5.93
N LYS A 31 -4.75 4.72 6.14
CA LYS A 31 -4.11 5.65 7.07
C LYS A 31 -4.08 5.08 8.49
N ASP A 32 -5.20 4.53 8.95
CA ASP A 32 -5.27 3.95 10.29
C ASP A 32 -4.32 2.78 10.45
N ASP A 33 -4.15 1.96 9.42
CA ASP A 33 -3.19 0.87 9.45
C ASP A 33 -1.76 1.40 9.60
N ILE A 34 -1.42 2.43 8.85
CA ILE A 34 -0.10 3.04 8.92
C ILE A 34 0.13 3.66 10.30
N LEU A 35 -0.86 4.36 10.83
CA LEU A 35 -0.76 4.91 12.18
C LEU A 35 -0.50 3.81 13.20
N SER A 36 -1.20 2.71 13.09
CA SER A 36 -1.01 1.55 13.97
C SER A 36 0.41 0.98 13.84
N LYS A 37 0.91 0.84 12.63
CA LYS A 37 2.23 0.26 12.37
C LYS A 37 3.38 1.17 12.81
N THR A 38 3.14 2.48 12.87
CA THR A 38 4.19 3.45 13.21
C THR A 38 4.02 4.04 14.60
N GLN A 39 3.11 3.49 15.40
CA GLN A 39 2.76 4.05 16.70
C GLN A 39 3.93 4.08 17.69
N ILE A 40 4.73 3.02 17.71
CA ILE A 40 5.85 2.88 18.66
C ILE A 40 7.18 3.10 17.97
N LEU A 41 7.40 2.41 16.85
CA LEU A 41 8.64 2.48 16.09
C LEU A 41 8.32 2.76 14.63
N PRO A 42 9.25 3.39 13.88
CA PRO A 42 9.06 3.54 12.45
C PRO A 42 8.86 2.17 11.79
N HIS A 43 8.08 2.13 10.74
CA HIS A 43 7.89 0.91 9.97
C HIS A 43 9.01 0.80 8.93
N GLU A 44 9.69 -0.32 8.89
CA GLU A 44 10.79 -0.55 7.95
C GLU A 44 10.32 -1.34 6.74
N PHE A 45 10.89 -1.02 5.59
CA PHE A 45 10.62 -1.72 4.35
C PHE A 45 11.80 -1.56 3.40
N MET A 46 11.84 -2.42 2.37
CA MET A 46 12.90 -2.38 1.36
C MET A 46 12.39 -1.69 0.11
N PHE A 47 13.23 -0.87 -0.48
CA PHE A 47 12.95 -0.25 -1.77
C PHE A 47 14.24 -0.17 -2.56
N SER A 48 14.23 -0.75 -3.78
CA SER A 48 15.39 -0.76 -4.67
C SER A 48 16.64 -1.30 -4.01
N GLY A 49 16.49 -2.36 -3.19
CA GLY A 49 17.61 -3.01 -2.51
C GLY A 49 18.11 -2.26 -1.28
N GLU A 50 17.49 -1.16 -0.90
CA GLU A 50 17.89 -0.35 0.23
C GLU A 50 16.82 -0.33 1.30
N ARG A 51 17.25 -0.16 2.54
CA ARG A 51 16.34 -0.14 3.68
C ARG A 51 15.85 1.28 3.95
N TYR A 52 14.53 1.42 4.01
CA TYR A 52 13.88 2.66 4.36
C TYR A 52 13.04 2.46 5.61
N SER A 53 12.71 3.56 6.26
CA SER A 53 11.74 3.55 7.34
C SER A 53 10.78 4.70 7.12
N VAL A 54 9.58 4.55 7.64
CA VAL A 54 8.56 5.58 7.55
C VAL A 54 7.92 5.76 8.92
N LYS A 55 7.64 7.01 9.26
CA LYS A 55 6.85 7.31 10.44
C LYS A 55 5.81 8.37 10.07
N TRP A 56 4.80 8.47 10.91
CA TRP A 56 3.73 9.42 10.67
C TRP A 56 3.98 10.71 11.43
N GLU A 57 4.11 11.82 10.70
CA GLU A 57 4.24 13.16 11.26
C GLU A 57 3.36 14.10 10.43
N ASN A 58 2.04 13.99 10.59
CA ASN A 58 1.06 14.69 9.77
C ASN A 58 1.23 14.40 8.28
N GLY A 59 1.70 13.21 7.98
CA GLY A 59 2.03 12.71 6.66
C GLY A 59 3.08 11.63 6.80
N LEU A 60 3.57 11.15 5.68
CA LEU A 60 4.56 10.08 5.64
C LEU A 60 5.96 10.69 5.60
N LYS A 61 6.75 10.42 6.61
CA LYS A 61 8.16 10.84 6.62
C LYS A 61 9.02 9.62 6.36
N PHE A 62 9.60 9.57 5.17
CA PHE A 62 10.47 8.47 4.76
C PHE A 62 11.91 8.82 5.02
N MET A 63 12.64 7.87 5.60
CA MET A 63 14.07 8.02 5.85
C MET A 63 14.78 6.80 5.32
N LYS A 64 15.90 7.03 4.63
CA LYS A 64 16.76 5.95 4.16
C LYS A 64 17.80 5.65 5.21
N GLU A 65 18.11 4.37 5.42
CA GLU A 65 19.18 3.98 6.36
C GLU A 65 20.47 4.68 6.02
N ASP A 66 21.14 5.22 7.03
CA ASP A 66 22.42 5.90 6.91
C ASP A 66 22.38 7.25 6.17
N GLU A 67 21.21 7.81 5.95
CA GLU A 67 21.06 9.14 5.38
C GLU A 67 20.34 10.09 6.35
N GLU A 68 20.76 11.34 6.37
CA GLU A 68 20.13 12.35 7.20
C GLU A 68 18.90 12.97 6.52
N SER A 69 18.88 12.98 5.20
CA SER A 69 17.77 13.57 4.46
C SER A 69 16.55 12.68 4.50
N SER A 70 15.38 13.29 4.43
CA SER A 70 14.11 12.57 4.42
C SER A 70 13.26 13.02 3.25
N VAL A 71 12.30 12.18 2.88
CA VAL A 71 11.28 12.53 1.90
C VAL A 71 9.96 12.61 2.65
N PHE A 72 9.26 13.71 2.49
CA PHE A 72 7.99 13.90 3.17
C PHE A 72 6.85 13.89 2.16
N VAL A 73 5.81 13.11 2.46
CA VAL A 73 4.58 13.04 1.67
C VAL A 73 3.47 13.48 2.59
N SER A 74 2.86 14.63 2.30
CA SER A 74 1.78 15.15 3.13
C SER A 74 0.58 14.20 3.12
N GLU A 75 -0.29 14.35 4.12
CA GLU A 75 -1.50 13.53 4.16
C GLU A 75 -2.34 13.72 2.90
N ASP A 76 -2.46 14.94 2.41
CA ASP A 76 -3.22 15.22 1.19
C ASP A 76 -2.59 14.55 -0.03
N GLU A 77 -1.28 14.60 -0.15
CA GLU A 77 -0.57 13.95 -1.26
C GLU A 77 -0.71 12.43 -1.16
N PHE A 78 -0.62 11.89 0.04
CA PHE A 78 -0.84 10.46 0.26
C PHE A 78 -2.26 10.05 -0.14
N PHE A 79 -3.24 10.87 0.22
CA PHE A 79 -4.63 10.64 -0.20
C PHE A 79 -4.73 10.56 -1.72
N LYS A 80 -4.12 11.50 -2.43
CA LYS A 80 -4.15 11.52 -3.90
C LYS A 80 -3.45 10.31 -4.50
N ILE A 81 -2.33 9.89 -3.90
CA ILE A 81 -1.61 8.71 -4.36
C ILE A 81 -2.47 7.46 -4.18
N TRP A 82 -3.07 7.28 -3.02
CA TRP A 82 -3.92 6.11 -2.77
C TRP A 82 -5.14 6.09 -3.69
N ASP A 83 -5.76 7.23 -3.89
CA ASP A 83 -6.91 7.33 -4.80
C ASP A 83 -6.51 6.97 -6.24
N HIS A 84 -5.35 7.44 -6.68
CA HIS A 84 -4.82 7.10 -7.99
C HIS A 84 -4.57 5.59 -8.13
N ILE A 85 -3.92 4.99 -7.14
CA ILE A 85 -3.65 3.56 -7.11
C ILE A 85 -4.94 2.76 -7.22
N ARG A 86 -5.92 3.11 -6.42
CA ARG A 86 -7.21 2.40 -6.42
C ARG A 86 -7.93 2.53 -7.77
N SER A 87 -7.91 3.70 -8.35
CA SER A 87 -8.63 3.93 -9.61
C SER A 87 -7.97 3.22 -10.78
N LYS A 88 -6.65 3.10 -10.78
CA LYS A 88 -5.93 2.41 -11.84
C LYS A 88 -6.02 0.89 -11.73
N GLY A 89 -5.92 0.35 -10.53
CA GLY A 89 -5.92 -1.08 -10.31
C GLY A 89 -4.60 -1.73 -10.66
N ILE A 90 -4.13 -1.54 -11.88
CA ILE A 90 -2.80 -1.98 -12.33
C ILE A 90 -2.08 -0.74 -12.83
N PHE A 91 -0.84 -0.54 -12.41
CA PHE A 91 -0.11 0.66 -12.78
C PHE A 91 1.39 0.39 -12.80
N SER A 92 2.08 1.10 -13.70
CA SER A 92 3.54 1.05 -13.75
C SER A 92 4.12 2.12 -12.85
N ILE A 93 5.36 1.90 -12.42
CA ILE A 93 6.07 2.86 -11.57
C ILE A 93 6.76 3.87 -12.46
N SER A 94 6.55 5.16 -12.19
CA SER A 94 7.27 6.22 -12.85
C SER A 94 8.53 6.53 -12.04
N PRO A 95 9.72 6.29 -12.58
CA PRO A 95 10.94 6.43 -11.80
C PRO A 95 11.29 7.86 -11.39
N GLY A 96 10.64 8.85 -11.97
CA GLY A 96 10.96 10.24 -11.66
C GLY A 96 10.32 10.83 -10.43
N LYS A 97 9.39 10.12 -9.78
CA LYS A 97 8.64 10.65 -8.64
C LYS A 97 8.88 9.83 -7.39
N LYS A 98 9.86 10.25 -6.61
CA LYS A 98 10.27 9.51 -5.41
C LYS A 98 9.17 9.42 -4.38
N ALA A 99 8.37 10.47 -4.20
CA ALA A 99 7.24 10.43 -3.28
C ALA A 99 6.26 9.31 -3.66
N PHE A 100 5.93 9.19 -4.93
CA PHE A 100 5.02 8.16 -5.42
C PHE A 100 5.64 6.76 -5.27
N THR A 101 6.89 6.60 -5.69
CA THR A 101 7.52 5.27 -5.67
C THR A 101 7.75 4.78 -4.25
N LEU A 102 8.15 5.65 -3.32
CA LEU A 102 8.31 5.26 -1.93
C LEU A 102 6.97 4.92 -1.27
N THR A 103 5.94 5.71 -1.56
CA THR A 103 4.61 5.42 -1.04
C THR A 103 4.09 4.09 -1.56
N ALA A 104 4.28 3.80 -2.85
CA ALA A 104 3.88 2.52 -3.42
C ALA A 104 4.64 1.36 -2.78
N ALA A 105 5.95 1.53 -2.55
CA ALA A 105 6.75 0.50 -1.90
C ALA A 105 6.28 0.25 -0.46
N LEU A 106 5.92 1.30 0.26
CA LEU A 106 5.32 1.16 1.59
C LEU A 106 4.02 0.38 1.52
N ILE A 107 3.13 0.75 0.62
CA ILE A 107 1.83 0.11 0.47
C ILE A 107 2.01 -1.37 0.11
N GLU A 108 2.99 -1.69 -0.74
CA GLU A 108 3.32 -3.08 -1.05
C GLU A 108 3.79 -3.83 0.20
N SER A 109 4.66 -3.22 0.98
CA SER A 109 5.17 -3.86 2.20
C SER A 109 4.07 -4.15 3.21
N LEU A 110 3.01 -3.37 3.18
CA LEU A 110 1.85 -3.58 4.05
C LEU A 110 0.88 -4.63 3.50
N GLY A 111 1.06 -5.04 2.25
CA GLY A 111 0.28 -6.13 1.68
C GLY A 111 -0.95 -5.71 0.89
N TYR A 112 -1.07 -4.44 0.51
CA TYR A 112 -2.24 -3.96 -0.24
C TYR A 112 -2.10 -4.09 -1.74
N ILE A 113 -0.89 -4.10 -2.23
CA ILE A 113 -0.60 -4.23 -3.66
C ILE A 113 0.52 -5.26 -3.84
N SER A 114 0.61 -5.81 -5.03
CA SER A 114 1.61 -6.83 -5.36
C SER A 114 2.35 -6.44 -6.62
N LYS A 115 3.62 -6.82 -6.70
CA LYS A 115 4.39 -6.59 -7.91
C LYS A 115 3.89 -7.48 -9.03
N VAL A 116 3.81 -6.91 -10.23
CA VAL A 116 3.41 -7.65 -11.42
C VAL A 116 4.29 -7.22 -12.57
N ARG A 117 4.30 -8.04 -13.62
CA ARG A 117 4.93 -7.68 -14.89
C ARG A 117 3.85 -7.21 -15.83
N ILE A 118 4.07 -6.06 -16.43
CA ILE A 118 3.12 -5.46 -17.34
C ILE A 118 3.72 -5.49 -18.75
N SER A 119 2.96 -6.04 -19.69
CA SER A 119 3.38 -6.05 -21.08
C SER A 119 3.26 -4.65 -21.67
N LYS A 120 4.33 -4.18 -22.30
CA LYS A 120 4.27 -2.91 -23.01
C LYS A 120 3.53 -3.13 -24.32
N GLU A 121 2.65 -2.19 -24.64
CA GLU A 121 1.89 -2.27 -25.88
C GLU A 121 2.82 -2.31 -27.10
N ARG A 122 2.56 -3.26 -27.98
CA ARG A 122 3.32 -3.45 -29.24
C ARG A 122 4.80 -3.78 -29.04
N SER A 123 5.14 -4.37 -27.90
CA SER A 123 6.51 -4.74 -27.61
C SER A 123 6.52 -6.06 -26.84
N ASP A 124 7.59 -6.82 -27.02
CA ASP A 124 7.82 -8.02 -26.23
C ASP A 124 8.40 -7.67 -24.85
N GLU A 125 8.69 -6.40 -24.62
CA GLU A 125 9.26 -5.97 -23.35
C GLU A 125 8.21 -5.99 -22.26
N MET A 126 8.68 -6.37 -21.05
CA MET A 126 7.87 -6.33 -19.86
C MET A 126 8.42 -5.24 -18.94
N THR A 127 7.54 -4.52 -18.29
CA THR A 127 7.92 -3.54 -17.31
C THR A 127 7.36 -3.96 -15.95
N GLU A 128 8.02 -3.55 -14.89
CA GLU A 128 7.51 -3.81 -13.54
C GLU A 128 6.42 -2.82 -13.18
N GLY A 129 5.46 -3.30 -12.44
CA GLY A 129 4.38 -2.48 -11.93
C GLY A 129 3.76 -3.11 -10.73
N TYR A 130 2.60 -2.60 -10.35
CA TYR A 130 1.85 -3.09 -9.21
C TYR A 130 0.41 -3.34 -9.59
N GLN A 131 -0.19 -4.27 -8.89
CA GLN A 131 -1.62 -4.56 -9.00
C GLN A 131 -2.23 -4.45 -7.60
N VAL A 132 -3.32 -3.71 -7.50
CA VAL A 132 -4.08 -3.60 -6.25
C VAL A 132 -4.82 -4.90 -6.01
N ASN A 133 -4.80 -5.38 -4.76
CA ASN A 133 -5.50 -6.59 -4.42
C ASN A 133 -7.02 -6.38 -4.56
N GLU A 134 -7.65 -7.31 -5.32
CA GLU A 134 -9.10 -7.29 -5.53
C GLU A 134 -9.70 -8.53 -4.88
N GLY A 135 -10.01 -8.69 -3.80
CA GLY A 135 -10.43 -9.87 -3.09
C GLY A 135 -11.22 -10.91 -3.89
N ALA A 136 -11.25 -12.09 -3.36
CA ALA A 136 -11.92 -13.23 -3.99
C ALA A 136 -13.41 -12.97 -4.24
N GLY A 137 -14.06 -12.19 -3.38
CA GLY A 137 -15.45 -11.85 -3.57
C GLY A 137 -15.72 -11.08 -4.85
N ARG A 138 -14.80 -10.21 -5.23
CA ARG A 138 -14.95 -9.44 -6.46
C ARG A 138 -14.77 -10.32 -7.69
N ILE A 139 -13.78 -11.21 -7.66
CA ILE A 139 -13.56 -12.16 -8.75
C ILE A 139 -14.77 -13.07 -8.89
N TYR A 140 -15.29 -13.54 -7.77
CA TYR A 140 -16.46 -14.39 -7.76
C TYR A 140 -17.69 -13.68 -8.31
N SER A 141 -17.87 -12.44 -7.96
CA SER A 141 -18.96 -11.62 -8.47
C SER A 141 -18.89 -11.49 -9.99
N MET A 142 -17.69 -11.29 -10.53
CA MET A 142 -17.51 -11.23 -11.98
C MET A 142 -17.89 -12.53 -12.66
N LYS A 143 -17.52 -13.67 -12.07
CA LYS A 143 -17.94 -14.97 -12.61
C LYS A 143 -19.45 -15.15 -12.52
N GLY A 144 -20.05 -14.69 -11.45
CA GLY A 144 -21.49 -14.79 -11.27
C GLY A 144 -22.26 -13.97 -12.29
N SER A 145 -21.68 -12.94 -12.85
CA SER A 145 -22.32 -12.12 -13.86
C SER A 145 -22.23 -12.70 -15.27
N LEU A 146 -21.50 -13.78 -15.41
CA LEU A 146 -21.42 -14.49 -16.67
C LEU A 146 -22.56 -15.52 -16.78
#